data_f6e26985d2a0100619c2ac0bd0da6c93
#
_entry.id   f6e26985d2a0100619c2ac0bd0da6c93
#
_cell.length_a   1.000
_cell.length_b   1.000
_cell.length_c   1.000
_cell.angle_alpha   90.00
_cell.angle_beta   90.00
_cell.angle_gamma   90.00
#
_symmetry.space_group_name_H-M   'P 1'
#
loop_
_entity.id
_entity.type
_entity.pdbx_description
1 polymer ?
#
loop_
_entity_poly.entity_id
_entity_poly.type
_entity_poly.pdbx_seq_one_letter_code
_entity_poly.pdbx_strand_id
1 'polypeptide(L)'
;TIAIAQLERVQAANPQHPGALHFYIHAVEATPTPERAEVAADELGDLVPVAGHLVHMPGHIYLRVGRYHDAVTANEQAAGADEDYIAQCNAQGFYPAVYYPHNLHFLWYAAMMEGRKQLSLDTARKMAQHVPLDFARSTPEVQQYLPVPIYTLVRFGLWDDMLAEAAPPDGVPFATAMWHYGRAVAFAHKGNIDSANMELKALKAASNLGATVAIQGRPEIINGMVAVATDLATAAIANAHGDHAAEVAALEHAVATQDALQYTEPPYWFYPVRQSLGAAYLRAKRPADAERVFNEDLAYFRNNGWSLWGLGEAIAAQGKDASATRAAQQLAWQYADIPAGQVLN
;
A
#
# COMPACT_ATOMS: atom_id res chain seq x y z
N THR A 1 -10.54 -4.78 24.87
CA THR A 1 -10.99 -6.20 24.97
C THR A 1 -10.35 -6.89 26.16
N ILE A 2 -10.87 -8.06 26.60
CA ILE A 2 -10.27 -8.86 27.70
C ILE A 2 -8.83 -9.24 27.35
N ALA A 3 -8.55 -9.63 26.10
CA ALA A 3 -7.21 -10.00 25.65
C ALA A 3 -6.21 -8.84 25.83
N ILE A 4 -6.54 -7.63 25.39
CA ILE A 4 -5.68 -6.45 25.56
C ILE A 4 -5.34 -6.22 27.04
N ALA A 5 -6.34 -6.25 27.95
CA ALA A 5 -6.12 -6.03 29.36
C ALA A 5 -5.22 -7.13 30.01
N GLN A 6 -5.32 -8.37 29.54
CA GLN A 6 -4.43 -9.44 30.03
C GLN A 6 -2.99 -9.24 29.55
N LEU A 7 -2.79 -8.86 28.28
CA LEU A 7 -1.47 -8.58 27.72
C LEU A 7 -0.81 -7.39 28.42
N GLU A 8 -1.54 -6.31 28.71
CA GLU A 8 -1.07 -5.17 29.48
C GLU A 8 -0.63 -5.58 30.90
N ARG A 9 -1.35 -6.49 31.55
CA ARG A 9 -0.96 -7.03 32.86
C ARG A 9 0.33 -7.83 32.79
N VAL A 10 0.54 -8.64 31.73
CA VAL A 10 1.78 -9.40 31.54
C VAL A 10 2.93 -8.43 31.27
N GLN A 11 2.75 -7.41 30.45
CA GLN A 11 3.78 -6.40 30.18
C GLN A 11 4.14 -5.59 31.43
N ALA A 12 3.15 -5.27 32.29
CA ALA A 12 3.41 -4.60 33.56
C ALA A 12 4.26 -5.47 34.52
N ALA A 13 4.11 -6.79 34.49
CA ALA A 13 4.91 -7.72 35.30
C ALA A 13 6.27 -8.07 34.66
N ASN A 14 6.32 -8.13 33.33
CA ASN A 14 7.53 -8.41 32.56
C ASN A 14 7.51 -7.57 31.25
N PRO A 15 8.06 -6.35 31.27
CA PRO A 15 8.05 -5.43 30.11
C PRO A 15 8.70 -5.99 28.85
N GLN A 16 9.68 -6.88 29.00
CA GLN A 16 10.43 -7.48 27.89
C GLN A 16 9.99 -8.90 27.54
N HIS A 17 8.73 -9.24 27.81
CA HIS A 17 8.19 -10.55 27.43
C HIS A 17 7.82 -10.59 25.93
N PRO A 18 8.62 -11.21 25.03
CA PRO A 18 8.45 -11.08 23.58
C PRO A 18 7.05 -11.46 23.09
N GLY A 19 6.50 -12.57 23.61
CA GLY A 19 5.17 -13.04 23.23
C GLY A 19 4.05 -12.08 23.67
N ALA A 20 4.19 -11.41 24.82
CA ALA A 20 3.19 -10.43 25.25
C ALA A 20 3.22 -9.17 24.39
N LEU A 21 4.42 -8.69 24.06
CA LEU A 21 4.60 -7.54 23.16
C LEU A 21 4.05 -7.86 21.76
N HIS A 22 4.42 -9.01 21.19
CA HIS A 22 3.95 -9.49 19.89
C HIS A 22 2.42 -9.54 19.80
N PHE A 23 1.77 -10.25 20.72
CA PHE A 23 0.31 -10.36 20.70
C PHE A 23 -0.40 -9.05 21.05
N TYR A 24 0.24 -8.17 21.82
CA TYR A 24 -0.31 -6.84 22.08
C TYR A 24 -0.33 -5.97 20.84
N ILE A 25 0.73 -5.97 20.04
CA ILE A 25 0.78 -5.30 18.73
C ILE A 25 -0.40 -5.75 17.88
N HIS A 26 -0.56 -7.06 17.65
CA HIS A 26 -1.69 -7.58 16.87
C HIS A 26 -3.07 -7.25 17.44
N ALA A 27 -3.21 -7.22 18.77
CA ALA A 27 -4.49 -6.91 19.40
C ALA A 27 -4.89 -5.43 19.29
N VAL A 28 -3.90 -4.54 19.09
CA VAL A 28 -4.08 -3.08 19.13
C VAL A 28 -4.03 -2.45 17.73
N GLU A 29 -3.26 -3.03 16.79
CA GLU A 29 -3.03 -2.45 15.47
C GLU A 29 -4.30 -2.05 14.71
N ALA A 30 -5.34 -2.90 14.73
CA ALA A 30 -6.62 -2.65 14.07
C ALA A 30 -7.57 -1.73 14.86
N THR A 31 -7.19 -1.28 16.05
CA THR A 31 -8.02 -0.40 16.88
C THR A 31 -7.91 1.07 16.44
N PRO A 32 -8.83 1.95 16.88
CA PRO A 32 -8.70 3.39 16.66
C PRO A 32 -7.51 4.05 17.37
N THR A 33 -6.84 3.35 18.30
CA THR A 33 -5.76 3.86 19.15
C THR A 33 -4.50 3.00 19.05
N PRO A 34 -3.90 2.81 17.83
CA PRO A 34 -2.71 1.99 17.63
C PRO A 34 -1.49 2.51 18.37
N GLU A 35 -1.42 3.82 18.68
CA GLU A 35 -0.35 4.46 19.45
C GLU A 35 -0.15 3.85 20.85
N ARG A 36 -1.14 3.17 21.39
CA ARG A 36 -0.99 2.44 22.67
C ARG A 36 0.07 1.34 22.62
N ALA A 37 0.38 0.83 21.44
CA ALA A 37 1.36 -0.24 21.26
C ALA A 37 2.74 0.28 20.83
N GLU A 38 2.97 1.61 20.71
CA GLU A 38 4.28 2.13 20.29
C GLU A 38 5.42 1.67 21.20
N VAL A 39 5.24 1.74 22.53
CA VAL A 39 6.25 1.24 23.47
C VAL A 39 6.53 -0.25 23.27
N ALA A 40 5.48 -1.04 23.05
CA ALA A 40 5.64 -2.47 22.78
C ALA A 40 6.36 -2.75 21.45
N ALA A 41 6.13 -1.92 20.44
CA ALA A 41 6.82 -1.98 19.17
C ALA A 41 8.31 -1.60 19.31
N ASP A 42 8.59 -0.48 19.98
CA ASP A 42 9.96 -0.02 20.20
C ASP A 42 10.81 -1.05 20.99
N GLU A 43 10.21 -1.75 21.96
CA GLU A 43 10.91 -2.76 22.77
C GLU A 43 11.10 -4.10 22.02
N LEU A 44 10.14 -4.52 21.18
CA LEU A 44 10.14 -5.88 20.62
C LEU A 44 11.23 -6.09 19.56
N GLY A 45 11.53 -5.09 18.75
CA GLY A 45 12.42 -5.21 17.58
C GLY A 45 13.81 -5.77 17.92
N ASP A 46 14.35 -5.37 19.06
CA ASP A 46 15.70 -5.71 19.49
C ASP A 46 15.78 -6.98 20.38
N LEU A 47 14.63 -7.51 20.84
CA LEU A 47 14.65 -8.62 21.82
C LEU A 47 15.05 -9.96 21.20
N VAL A 48 14.71 -10.22 19.93
CA VAL A 48 14.99 -11.48 19.25
C VAL A 48 15.44 -11.22 17.81
N PRO A 49 16.64 -10.67 17.61
CA PRO A 49 17.07 -10.14 16.30
C PRO A 49 17.24 -11.21 15.21
N VAL A 50 17.27 -12.48 15.56
CA VAL A 50 17.36 -13.61 14.61
C VAL A 50 15.98 -14.12 14.16
N ALA A 51 14.91 -13.63 14.77
CA ALA A 51 13.55 -14.05 14.44
C ALA A 51 12.88 -12.98 13.54
N GLY A 52 13.03 -13.11 12.23
CA GLY A 52 12.56 -12.13 11.25
C GLY A 52 11.12 -11.68 11.50
N HIS A 53 10.21 -12.59 11.83
CA HIS A 53 8.83 -12.22 12.17
C HIS A 53 8.71 -11.31 13.41
N LEU A 54 9.51 -11.51 14.46
CA LEU A 54 9.48 -10.64 15.65
C LEU A 54 10.13 -9.29 15.39
N VAL A 55 11.17 -9.24 14.56
CA VAL A 55 11.84 -8.01 14.12
C VAL A 55 10.91 -7.17 13.23
N HIS A 56 10.07 -7.80 12.41
CA HIS A 56 9.08 -7.15 11.56
C HIS A 56 7.90 -6.54 12.34
N MET A 57 7.50 -7.15 13.47
CA MET A 57 6.27 -6.79 14.20
C MET A 57 6.11 -5.32 14.56
N PRO A 58 7.16 -4.56 14.93
CA PRO A 58 7.05 -3.12 15.12
C PRO A 58 6.47 -2.38 13.91
N GLY A 59 6.73 -2.87 12.69
CA GLY A 59 6.22 -2.31 11.45
C GLY A 59 4.70 -2.16 11.41
N HIS A 60 3.94 -3.07 12.04
CA HIS A 60 2.49 -2.98 12.17
C HIS A 60 2.04 -1.69 12.86
N ILE A 61 2.69 -1.31 13.94
CA ILE A 61 2.35 -0.09 14.68
C ILE A 61 2.92 1.14 13.97
N TYR A 62 4.17 1.07 13.51
CA TYR A 62 4.82 2.19 12.85
C TYR A 62 4.05 2.67 11.60
N LEU A 63 3.50 1.77 10.79
CA LEU A 63 2.63 2.12 9.67
C LEU A 63 1.38 2.88 10.14
N ARG A 64 0.74 2.42 11.23
CA ARG A 64 -0.49 3.01 11.76
C ARG A 64 -0.30 4.39 12.39
N VAL A 65 0.87 4.65 12.99
CA VAL A 65 1.17 5.93 13.63
C VAL A 65 1.94 6.89 12.71
N GLY A 66 2.27 6.46 11.49
CA GLY A 66 2.95 7.30 10.48
C GLY A 66 4.45 7.43 10.70
N ARG A 67 5.08 6.44 11.34
CA ARG A 67 6.54 6.29 11.50
C ARG A 67 7.09 5.41 10.37
N TYR A 68 6.91 5.85 9.11
CA TYR A 68 7.25 5.03 7.93
C TYR A 68 8.72 4.67 7.84
N HIS A 69 9.62 5.55 8.24
CA HIS A 69 11.06 5.26 8.27
C HIS A 69 11.43 4.13 9.24
N ASP A 70 10.81 4.14 10.43
CA ASP A 70 11.02 3.08 11.41
C ASP A 70 10.44 1.75 10.90
N ALA A 71 9.30 1.80 10.20
CA ALA A 71 8.74 0.62 9.54
C ALA A 71 9.65 0.08 8.43
N VAL A 72 10.28 0.96 7.62
CA VAL A 72 11.29 0.55 6.63
C VAL A 72 12.46 -0.13 7.33
N THR A 73 13.04 0.50 8.34
CA THR A 73 14.21 -0.03 9.06
C THR A 73 13.94 -1.40 9.70
N ALA A 74 12.80 -1.53 10.40
CA ALA A 74 12.42 -2.81 11.00
C ALA A 74 12.25 -3.92 9.96
N ASN A 75 11.66 -3.61 8.80
CA ASN A 75 11.44 -4.62 7.76
C ASN A 75 12.68 -4.92 6.90
N GLU A 76 13.62 -3.97 6.73
CA GLU A 76 14.95 -4.26 6.16
C GLU A 76 15.71 -5.25 7.06
N GLN A 77 15.70 -5.04 8.38
CA GLN A 77 16.31 -5.96 9.34
C GLN A 77 15.63 -7.33 9.36
N ALA A 78 14.29 -7.36 9.34
CA ALA A 78 13.51 -8.59 9.30
C ALA A 78 13.79 -9.41 8.03
N ALA A 79 13.82 -8.75 6.87
CA ALA A 79 14.15 -9.40 5.60
C ALA A 79 15.57 -9.99 5.62
N GLY A 80 16.55 -9.28 6.18
CA GLY A 80 17.91 -9.79 6.36
C GLY A 80 17.98 -11.01 7.28
N ALA A 81 17.27 -10.98 8.42
CA ALA A 81 17.20 -12.13 9.33
C ALA A 81 16.54 -13.36 8.68
N ASP A 82 15.49 -13.16 7.86
CA ASP A 82 14.85 -14.23 7.11
C ASP A 82 15.77 -14.82 6.03
N GLU A 83 16.51 -13.98 5.30
CA GLU A 83 17.46 -14.42 4.28
C GLU A 83 18.58 -15.28 4.91
N ASP A 84 19.12 -14.84 6.03
CA ASP A 84 20.12 -15.58 6.80
C ASP A 84 19.57 -16.93 7.27
N TYR A 85 18.34 -16.95 7.82
CA TYR A 85 17.69 -18.19 8.24
C TYR A 85 17.45 -19.15 7.07
N ILE A 86 16.90 -18.64 5.96
CA ILE A 86 16.63 -19.44 4.75
C ILE A 86 17.92 -20.03 4.20
N ALA A 87 19.00 -19.25 4.14
CA ALA A 87 20.29 -19.70 3.62
C ALA A 87 20.95 -20.75 4.55
N GLN A 88 20.98 -20.49 5.87
CA GLN A 88 21.65 -21.38 6.84
C GLN A 88 20.92 -22.70 7.02
N CYS A 89 19.58 -22.67 7.03
CA CYS A 89 18.75 -23.85 7.27
C CYS A 89 18.31 -24.54 5.98
N ASN A 90 18.65 -24.02 4.80
CA ASN A 90 18.09 -24.45 3.51
C ASN A 90 16.55 -24.56 3.61
N ALA A 91 15.91 -23.56 4.23
CA ALA A 91 14.50 -23.60 4.57
C ALA A 91 13.63 -23.66 3.31
N GLN A 92 12.68 -24.57 3.29
CA GLN A 92 11.75 -24.79 2.19
C GLN A 92 10.30 -24.71 2.71
N GLY A 93 9.34 -24.56 1.80
CA GLY A 93 7.92 -24.67 2.12
C GLY A 93 7.32 -23.35 2.63
N PHE A 94 6.50 -23.44 3.67
CA PHE A 94 5.58 -22.35 4.07
C PHE A 94 6.30 -21.07 4.52
N TYR A 95 7.36 -21.16 5.32
CA TYR A 95 8.03 -19.99 5.86
C TYR A 95 8.59 -19.07 4.77
N PRO A 96 9.48 -19.53 3.85
CA PRO A 96 9.99 -18.70 2.77
C PRO A 96 8.92 -18.30 1.74
N ALA A 97 7.81 -19.03 1.65
CA ALA A 97 6.75 -18.72 0.69
C ALA A 97 5.68 -17.75 1.21
N VAL A 98 5.58 -17.54 2.52
CA VAL A 98 4.53 -16.71 3.14
C VAL A 98 5.11 -15.62 4.04
N TYR A 99 5.92 -15.96 5.06
CA TYR A 99 6.42 -14.96 6.02
C TYR A 99 7.44 -14.00 5.40
N TYR A 100 8.37 -14.50 4.64
CA TYR A 100 9.36 -13.66 3.98
C TYR A 100 8.75 -12.69 2.95
N PRO A 101 7.86 -13.10 2.03
CA PRO A 101 7.12 -12.16 1.19
C PRO A 101 6.25 -11.17 1.97
N HIS A 102 5.72 -11.56 3.13
CA HIS A 102 4.95 -10.67 4.00
C HIS A 102 5.84 -9.54 4.56
N ASN A 103 7.04 -9.84 5.06
CA ASN A 103 7.99 -8.84 5.54
C ASN A 103 8.45 -7.91 4.40
N LEU A 104 8.70 -8.45 3.20
CA LEU A 104 8.97 -7.66 2.01
C LEU A 104 7.78 -6.78 1.61
N HIS A 105 6.54 -7.23 1.80
CA HIS A 105 5.33 -6.46 1.53
C HIS A 105 5.23 -5.22 2.44
N PHE A 106 5.54 -5.38 3.71
CA PHE A 106 5.63 -4.25 4.65
C PHE A 106 6.75 -3.28 4.29
N LEU A 107 7.94 -3.79 3.97
CA LEU A 107 9.06 -2.96 3.52
C LEU A 107 8.69 -2.14 2.29
N TRP A 108 8.11 -2.80 1.28
CA TRP A 108 7.66 -2.15 0.06
C TRP A 108 6.63 -1.06 0.33
N TYR A 109 5.60 -1.37 1.13
CA TYR A 109 4.54 -0.42 1.43
C TYR A 109 5.06 0.79 2.22
N ALA A 110 5.87 0.56 3.25
CA ALA A 110 6.48 1.62 4.05
C ALA A 110 7.39 2.53 3.20
N ALA A 111 8.25 1.95 2.37
CA ALA A 111 9.12 2.68 1.45
C ALA A 111 8.31 3.50 0.42
N MET A 112 7.20 2.96 -0.08
CA MET A 112 6.30 3.67 -0.98
C MET A 112 5.62 4.87 -0.28
N MET A 113 5.19 4.71 0.97
CA MET A 113 4.61 5.80 1.76
C MET A 113 5.64 6.88 2.11
N GLU A 114 6.89 6.51 2.31
CA GLU A 114 8.03 7.41 2.56
C GLU A 114 8.54 8.10 1.28
N GLY A 115 8.06 7.71 0.10
CA GLY A 115 8.50 8.26 -1.19
C GLY A 115 9.85 7.74 -1.67
N ARG A 116 10.32 6.60 -1.21
CA ARG A 116 11.56 5.91 -1.63
C ARG A 116 11.29 5.00 -2.81
N LYS A 117 11.23 5.60 -4.00
CA LYS A 117 10.91 4.93 -5.25
C LYS A 117 11.82 3.74 -5.56
N GLN A 118 13.14 3.94 -5.45
CA GLN A 118 14.09 2.88 -5.82
C GLN A 118 13.97 1.68 -4.89
N LEU A 119 13.93 1.90 -3.57
CA LEU A 119 13.75 0.83 -2.58
C LEU A 119 12.42 0.10 -2.80
N SER A 120 11.33 0.85 -3.06
CA SER A 120 10.03 0.26 -3.35
C SER A 120 10.08 -0.64 -4.59
N LEU A 121 10.74 -0.21 -5.67
CA LEU A 121 10.83 -0.97 -6.92
C LEU A 121 11.68 -2.24 -6.75
N ASP A 122 12.82 -2.12 -6.10
CA ASP A 122 13.72 -3.26 -5.86
C ASP A 122 13.04 -4.32 -4.97
N THR A 123 12.37 -3.86 -3.90
CA THR A 123 11.61 -4.74 -3.00
C THR A 123 10.42 -5.40 -3.71
N ALA A 124 9.68 -4.66 -4.52
CA ALA A 124 8.58 -5.19 -5.32
C ALA A 124 9.04 -6.31 -6.28
N ARG A 125 10.14 -6.09 -6.99
CA ARG A 125 10.74 -7.08 -7.89
C ARG A 125 11.20 -8.31 -7.13
N LYS A 126 11.91 -8.09 -6.02
CA LYS A 126 12.38 -9.17 -5.13
C LYS A 126 11.22 -10.02 -4.62
N MET A 127 10.15 -9.40 -4.13
CA MET A 127 8.97 -10.09 -3.63
C MET A 127 8.29 -10.93 -4.72
N ALA A 128 8.03 -10.36 -5.90
CA ALA A 128 7.38 -11.08 -6.99
C ALA A 128 8.23 -12.28 -7.49
N GLN A 129 9.57 -12.17 -7.48
CA GLN A 129 10.48 -13.26 -7.86
C GLN A 129 10.50 -14.41 -6.84
N HIS A 130 10.22 -14.14 -5.57
CA HIS A 130 10.22 -15.15 -4.50
C HIS A 130 8.90 -15.93 -4.37
N VAL A 131 7.86 -15.54 -5.13
CA VAL A 131 6.60 -16.28 -5.18
C VAL A 131 6.68 -17.33 -6.31
N PRO A 132 6.82 -18.64 -5.99
CA PRO A 132 6.87 -19.67 -7.02
C PRO A 132 5.55 -19.71 -7.80
N LEU A 133 5.64 -19.68 -9.14
CA LEU A 133 4.44 -19.57 -9.99
C LEU A 133 3.46 -20.73 -9.78
N ASP A 134 3.95 -21.95 -9.63
CA ASP A 134 3.08 -23.11 -9.39
C ASP A 134 2.40 -23.06 -8.02
N PHE A 135 3.07 -22.46 -7.03
CA PHE A 135 2.45 -22.19 -5.74
C PHE A 135 1.37 -21.10 -5.84
N ALA A 136 1.61 -20.03 -6.59
CA ALA A 136 0.62 -18.99 -6.84
C ALA A 136 -0.60 -19.50 -7.62
N ARG A 137 -0.41 -20.47 -8.51
CA ARG A 137 -1.53 -21.13 -9.24
C ARG A 137 -2.40 -21.99 -8.34
N SER A 138 -1.79 -22.67 -7.36
CA SER A 138 -2.51 -23.56 -6.44
C SER A 138 -3.01 -22.87 -5.17
N THR A 139 -2.45 -21.71 -4.83
CA THR A 139 -2.73 -20.97 -3.59
C THR A 139 -3.10 -19.53 -3.96
N PRO A 140 -4.39 -19.24 -4.20
CA PRO A 140 -4.85 -17.94 -4.69
C PRO A 140 -4.41 -16.74 -3.83
N GLU A 141 -4.26 -16.93 -2.52
CA GLU A 141 -3.88 -15.89 -1.57
C GLU A 141 -2.52 -15.23 -1.90
N VAL A 142 -1.58 -16.01 -2.43
CA VAL A 142 -0.24 -15.49 -2.73
C VAL A 142 -0.18 -14.76 -4.07
N GLN A 143 -1.24 -14.84 -4.90
CA GLN A 143 -1.31 -14.07 -6.15
C GLN A 143 -1.29 -12.55 -5.91
N GLN A 144 -1.66 -12.09 -4.72
CA GLN A 144 -1.62 -10.66 -4.38
C GLN A 144 -0.21 -10.06 -4.42
N TYR A 145 0.85 -10.86 -4.29
CA TYR A 145 2.23 -10.40 -4.33
C TYR A 145 2.78 -10.24 -5.76
N LEU A 146 2.19 -10.92 -6.73
CA LEU A 146 2.67 -10.88 -8.12
C LEU A 146 2.52 -9.51 -8.81
N PRO A 147 1.42 -8.74 -8.63
CA PRO A 147 1.24 -7.45 -9.28
C PRO A 147 1.96 -6.28 -8.58
N VAL A 148 2.68 -6.50 -7.49
CA VAL A 148 3.31 -5.43 -6.72
C VAL A 148 4.30 -4.58 -7.52
N PRO A 149 5.10 -5.13 -8.47
CA PRO A 149 5.88 -4.31 -9.39
C PRO A 149 5.00 -3.36 -10.24
N ILE A 150 3.84 -3.83 -10.71
CA ILE A 150 2.87 -3.03 -11.47
C ILE A 150 2.37 -1.85 -10.63
N TYR A 151 2.00 -2.11 -9.39
CA TYR A 151 1.56 -1.09 -8.44
C TYR A 151 2.63 -0.02 -8.21
N THR A 152 3.88 -0.44 -8.09
CA THR A 152 5.03 0.47 -7.92
C THR A 152 5.23 1.35 -9.14
N LEU A 153 5.20 0.76 -10.34
CA LEU A 153 5.33 1.51 -11.59
C LEU A 153 4.23 2.56 -11.74
N VAL A 154 2.98 2.19 -11.45
CA VAL A 154 1.84 3.11 -11.47
C VAL A 154 2.00 4.19 -10.40
N ARG A 155 2.34 3.82 -9.17
CA ARG A 155 2.47 4.75 -8.05
C ARG A 155 3.47 5.86 -8.31
N PHE A 156 4.58 5.52 -8.94
CA PHE A 156 5.66 6.46 -9.23
C PHE A 156 5.62 7.06 -10.65
N GLY A 157 4.53 6.83 -11.40
CA GLY A 157 4.34 7.41 -12.73
C GLY A 157 5.35 6.93 -13.77
N LEU A 158 5.87 5.71 -13.62
CA LEU A 158 6.86 5.11 -14.52
C LEU A 158 6.16 4.50 -15.76
N TRP A 159 5.51 5.37 -16.55
CA TRP A 159 4.59 4.95 -17.60
C TRP A 159 5.24 4.15 -18.72
N ASP A 160 6.45 4.52 -19.13
CA ASP A 160 7.16 3.80 -20.18
C ASP A 160 7.59 2.41 -19.70
N ASP A 161 8.07 2.30 -18.46
CA ASP A 161 8.41 1.01 -17.84
C ASP A 161 7.16 0.15 -17.67
N MET A 162 6.02 0.75 -17.27
CA MET A 162 4.74 0.03 -17.13
C MET A 162 4.27 -0.54 -18.49
N LEU A 163 4.43 0.20 -19.56
CA LEU A 163 4.04 -0.28 -20.89
C LEU A 163 5.02 -1.32 -21.46
N ALA A 164 6.28 -1.31 -21.02
CA ALA A 164 7.27 -2.32 -21.35
C ALA A 164 7.16 -3.60 -20.50
N GLU A 165 6.39 -3.55 -19.39
CA GLU A 165 6.21 -4.70 -18.49
C GLU A 165 5.54 -5.87 -19.22
N ALA A 166 6.20 -7.04 -19.19
CA ALA A 166 5.65 -8.24 -19.84
C ALA A 166 4.31 -8.67 -19.23
N ALA A 167 3.47 -9.26 -20.06
CA ALA A 167 2.22 -9.84 -19.56
C ALA A 167 2.54 -10.96 -18.54
N PRO A 168 1.77 -11.05 -17.44
CA PRO A 168 1.91 -12.16 -16.50
C PRO A 168 1.69 -13.51 -17.19
N PRO A 169 2.36 -14.58 -16.71
CA PRO A 169 2.19 -15.91 -17.25
C PRO A 169 0.77 -16.44 -17.02
N ASP A 170 0.38 -17.46 -17.81
CA ASP A 170 -0.93 -18.11 -17.66
C ASP A 170 -1.16 -18.68 -16.25
N GLY A 171 -2.40 -18.63 -15.79
CA GLY A 171 -2.83 -19.22 -14.52
C GLY A 171 -2.75 -18.31 -13.31
N VAL A 172 -2.44 -17.02 -13.52
CA VAL A 172 -2.44 -15.99 -12.45
C VAL A 172 -3.35 -14.80 -12.81
N PRO A 173 -4.67 -15.04 -12.89
CA PRO A 173 -5.62 -14.08 -13.46
C PRO A 173 -5.72 -12.77 -12.69
N PHE A 174 -5.41 -12.76 -11.38
CA PHE A 174 -5.37 -11.51 -10.62
C PHE A 174 -4.21 -10.61 -11.06
N ALA A 175 -3.02 -11.18 -11.24
CA ALA A 175 -1.89 -10.42 -11.77
C ALA A 175 -2.17 -9.90 -13.19
N THR A 176 -2.85 -10.69 -14.03
CA THR A 176 -3.29 -10.27 -15.37
C THR A 176 -4.26 -9.10 -15.33
N ALA A 177 -5.24 -9.13 -14.43
CA ALA A 177 -6.18 -8.01 -14.25
C ALA A 177 -5.45 -6.72 -13.82
N MET A 178 -4.51 -6.81 -12.88
CA MET A 178 -3.73 -5.65 -12.43
C MET A 178 -2.73 -5.17 -13.49
N TRP A 179 -2.24 -6.04 -14.34
CA TRP A 179 -1.44 -5.64 -15.52
C TRP A 179 -2.26 -4.80 -16.51
N HIS A 180 -3.50 -5.21 -16.80
CA HIS A 180 -4.44 -4.41 -17.59
C HIS A 180 -4.73 -3.06 -16.93
N TYR A 181 -4.91 -3.02 -15.60
CA TYR A 181 -5.06 -1.78 -14.84
C TYR A 181 -3.88 -0.83 -15.07
N GLY A 182 -2.64 -1.30 -14.82
CA GLY A 182 -1.45 -0.48 -14.95
C GLY A 182 -1.29 0.07 -16.37
N ARG A 183 -1.54 -0.74 -17.39
CA ARG A 183 -1.48 -0.32 -18.80
C ARG A 183 -2.58 0.67 -19.16
N ALA A 184 -3.81 0.48 -18.66
CA ALA A 184 -4.91 1.43 -18.91
C ALA A 184 -4.55 2.82 -18.38
N VAL A 185 -4.04 2.89 -17.14
CA VAL A 185 -3.58 4.15 -16.53
C VAL A 185 -2.40 4.74 -17.31
N ALA A 186 -1.38 3.94 -17.64
CA ALA A 186 -0.21 4.41 -18.38
C ALA A 186 -0.57 4.94 -19.79
N PHE A 187 -1.43 4.25 -20.53
CA PHE A 187 -1.91 4.73 -21.84
C PHE A 187 -2.72 6.02 -21.72
N ALA A 188 -3.58 6.15 -20.70
CA ALA A 188 -4.33 7.39 -20.44
C ALA A 188 -3.38 8.57 -20.19
N HIS A 189 -2.37 8.40 -19.32
CA HIS A 189 -1.35 9.43 -19.06
C HIS A 189 -0.49 9.78 -20.28
N LYS A 190 -0.31 8.85 -21.20
CA LYS A 190 0.38 9.12 -22.47
C LYS A 190 -0.54 9.65 -23.58
N GLY A 191 -1.82 9.89 -23.28
CA GLY A 191 -2.80 10.40 -24.24
C GLY A 191 -3.28 9.38 -25.29
N ASN A 192 -2.93 8.09 -25.14
CA ASN A 192 -3.41 7.03 -26.02
C ASN A 192 -4.73 6.43 -25.51
N ILE A 193 -5.80 7.15 -25.73
CA ILE A 193 -7.12 6.86 -25.13
C ILE A 193 -7.72 5.57 -25.70
N ASP A 194 -7.50 5.27 -26.98
CA ASP A 194 -8.03 4.03 -27.59
C ASP A 194 -7.42 2.79 -26.92
N SER A 195 -6.09 2.79 -26.74
CA SER A 195 -5.40 1.71 -26.03
C SER A 195 -5.82 1.66 -24.55
N ALA A 196 -5.98 2.79 -23.88
CA ALA A 196 -6.45 2.84 -22.49
C ALA A 196 -7.85 2.19 -22.35
N ASN A 197 -8.77 2.48 -23.27
CA ASN A 197 -10.11 1.88 -23.29
C ASN A 197 -10.08 0.38 -23.59
N MET A 198 -9.17 -0.11 -24.45
CA MET A 198 -8.99 -1.54 -24.69
C MET A 198 -8.55 -2.27 -23.42
N GLU A 199 -7.56 -1.73 -22.72
CA GLU A 199 -7.07 -2.30 -21.46
C GLU A 199 -8.14 -2.23 -20.34
N LEU A 200 -8.88 -1.11 -20.23
CA LEU A 200 -10.00 -0.98 -19.30
C LEU A 200 -11.10 -2.02 -19.58
N LYS A 201 -11.40 -2.30 -20.85
CA LYS A 201 -12.37 -3.34 -21.21
C LYS A 201 -11.89 -4.72 -20.75
N ALA A 202 -10.62 -5.04 -20.93
CA ALA A 202 -10.03 -6.29 -20.46
C ALA A 202 -10.06 -6.40 -18.93
N LEU A 203 -9.73 -5.31 -18.21
CA LEU A 203 -9.85 -5.24 -16.75
C LEU A 203 -11.30 -5.49 -16.29
N LYS A 204 -12.28 -4.85 -16.91
CA LYS A 204 -13.71 -5.03 -16.57
C LYS A 204 -14.19 -6.46 -16.75
N ALA A 205 -13.60 -7.23 -17.66
CA ALA A 205 -13.92 -8.64 -17.82
C ALA A 205 -13.55 -9.48 -16.58
N ALA A 206 -12.66 -8.99 -15.73
CA ALA A 206 -12.26 -9.60 -14.46
C ALA A 206 -13.13 -9.21 -13.25
N SER A 207 -14.27 -8.51 -13.45
CA SER A 207 -15.09 -7.96 -12.35
C SER A 207 -15.63 -8.98 -11.34
N ASN A 208 -15.69 -10.26 -11.70
CA ASN A 208 -16.12 -11.35 -10.81
C ASN A 208 -14.99 -12.36 -10.55
N LEU A 209 -13.74 -11.91 -10.59
CA LEU A 209 -12.58 -12.77 -10.45
C LEU A 209 -12.51 -13.46 -9.08
N GLY A 210 -13.07 -12.85 -8.04
CA GLY A 210 -13.16 -13.44 -6.70
C GLY A 210 -13.86 -14.79 -6.64
N ALA A 211 -14.67 -15.13 -7.64
CA ALA A 211 -15.29 -16.47 -7.75
C ALA A 211 -14.25 -17.60 -7.95
N THR A 212 -13.08 -17.28 -8.49
CA THR A 212 -11.99 -18.24 -8.78
C THR A 212 -10.69 -17.94 -8.02
N VAL A 213 -10.50 -16.69 -7.60
CA VAL A 213 -9.33 -16.23 -6.83
C VAL A 213 -9.84 -15.51 -5.60
N ALA A 214 -9.87 -16.20 -4.46
CA ALA A 214 -10.34 -15.62 -3.20
C ALA A 214 -9.18 -15.50 -2.21
N ILE A 215 -9.07 -14.39 -1.50
CA ILE A 215 -8.15 -14.23 -0.37
C ILE A 215 -8.90 -14.67 0.89
N GLN A 216 -8.32 -15.60 1.65
CA GLN A 216 -8.92 -16.16 2.87
C GLN A 216 -10.34 -16.69 2.66
N GLY A 217 -10.61 -17.25 1.46
CA GLY A 217 -11.95 -17.72 1.10
C GLY A 217 -13.00 -16.60 0.89
N ARG A 218 -12.55 -15.34 0.73
CA ARG A 218 -13.38 -14.13 0.62
C ARG A 218 -13.29 -13.55 -0.79
N PRO A 219 -14.24 -13.85 -1.68
CA PRO A 219 -14.26 -13.34 -3.05
C PRO A 219 -14.44 -11.82 -3.12
N GLU A 220 -15.09 -11.22 -2.12
CA GLU A 220 -15.35 -9.78 -2.08
C GLU A 220 -14.08 -8.94 -2.02
N ILE A 221 -12.98 -9.46 -1.47
CA ILE A 221 -11.70 -8.76 -1.42
C ILE A 221 -11.15 -8.55 -2.84
N ILE A 222 -11.01 -9.63 -3.60
CA ILE A 222 -10.49 -9.57 -4.98
C ILE A 222 -11.44 -8.74 -5.89
N ASN A 223 -12.75 -8.93 -5.76
CA ASN A 223 -13.72 -8.17 -6.54
C ASN A 223 -13.65 -6.67 -6.20
N GLY A 224 -13.47 -6.32 -4.93
CA GLY A 224 -13.29 -4.94 -4.49
C GLY A 224 -11.99 -4.33 -5.02
N MET A 225 -10.86 -5.05 -5.00
CA MET A 225 -9.60 -4.58 -5.58
C MET A 225 -9.72 -4.35 -7.09
N VAL A 226 -10.39 -5.25 -7.83
CA VAL A 226 -10.66 -5.08 -9.27
C VAL A 226 -11.60 -3.90 -9.53
N ALA A 227 -12.58 -3.66 -8.67
CA ALA A 227 -13.47 -2.50 -8.77
C ALA A 227 -12.70 -1.19 -8.56
N VAL A 228 -11.88 -1.08 -7.51
CA VAL A 228 -11.00 0.08 -7.29
C VAL A 228 -10.08 0.33 -8.49
N ALA A 229 -9.44 -0.73 -9.02
CA ALA A 229 -8.59 -0.62 -10.21
C ALA A 229 -9.37 -0.11 -11.42
N THR A 230 -10.62 -0.59 -11.60
CA THR A 230 -11.49 -0.18 -12.71
C THR A 230 -11.88 1.29 -12.62
N ASP A 231 -12.22 1.76 -11.42
CA ASP A 231 -12.58 3.16 -11.20
C ASP A 231 -11.39 4.09 -11.38
N LEU A 232 -10.20 3.70 -10.89
CA LEU A 232 -8.97 4.46 -11.09
C LEU A 232 -8.56 4.57 -12.57
N ALA A 233 -8.67 3.47 -13.32
CA ALA A 233 -8.43 3.49 -14.77
C ALA A 233 -9.47 4.36 -15.50
N THR A 234 -10.74 4.31 -15.06
CA THR A 234 -11.82 5.15 -15.61
C THR A 234 -11.54 6.63 -15.31
N ALA A 235 -11.11 6.95 -14.08
CA ALA A 235 -10.73 8.29 -13.68
C ALA A 235 -9.54 8.84 -14.49
N ALA A 236 -8.51 8.01 -14.71
CA ALA A 236 -7.35 8.42 -15.52
C ALA A 236 -7.74 8.75 -16.97
N ILE A 237 -8.65 7.98 -17.56
CA ILE A 237 -9.19 8.23 -18.91
C ILE A 237 -10.03 9.51 -18.93
N ALA A 238 -10.89 9.72 -17.91
CA ALA A 238 -11.69 10.93 -17.79
C ALA A 238 -10.80 12.20 -17.66
N ASN A 239 -9.76 12.12 -16.81
CA ASN A 239 -8.76 13.19 -16.68
C ASN A 239 -8.07 13.49 -18.01
N ALA A 240 -7.65 12.47 -18.76
CA ALA A 240 -7.02 12.64 -20.06
C ALA A 240 -7.95 13.32 -21.11
N HIS A 241 -9.27 13.19 -20.96
CA HIS A 241 -10.26 13.92 -21.72
C HIS A 241 -10.57 15.34 -21.18
N GLY A 242 -10.05 15.71 -20.01
CA GLY A 242 -10.40 16.95 -19.32
C GLY A 242 -11.80 16.91 -18.68
N ASP A 243 -12.42 15.74 -18.56
CA ASP A 243 -13.72 15.56 -17.90
C ASP A 243 -13.51 15.36 -16.38
N HIS A 244 -13.22 16.46 -15.71
CA HIS A 244 -12.98 16.44 -14.25
C HIS A 244 -14.23 16.06 -13.43
N ALA A 245 -15.43 16.19 -13.99
CA ALA A 245 -16.65 15.76 -13.30
C ALA A 245 -16.74 14.22 -13.28
N ALA A 246 -16.49 13.56 -14.42
CA ALA A 246 -16.44 12.10 -14.50
C ALA A 246 -15.24 11.53 -13.71
N GLU A 247 -14.08 12.21 -13.73
CA GLU A 247 -12.91 11.86 -12.95
C GLU A 247 -13.23 11.80 -11.45
N VAL A 248 -13.81 12.89 -10.90
CA VAL A 248 -14.18 12.98 -9.48
C VAL A 248 -15.20 11.90 -9.12
N ALA A 249 -16.24 11.70 -9.94
CA ALA A 249 -17.28 10.70 -9.67
C ALA A 249 -16.71 9.27 -9.60
N ALA A 250 -15.79 8.91 -10.50
CA ALA A 250 -15.12 7.61 -10.47
C ALA A 250 -14.24 7.44 -9.22
N LEU A 251 -13.53 8.49 -8.81
CA LEU A 251 -12.68 8.44 -7.62
C LEU A 251 -13.47 8.45 -6.30
N GLU A 252 -14.61 9.14 -6.24
CA GLU A 252 -15.52 9.04 -5.08
C GLU A 252 -16.05 7.61 -4.90
N HIS A 253 -16.38 6.92 -6.00
CA HIS A 253 -16.79 5.52 -5.97
C HIS A 253 -15.62 4.60 -5.57
N ALA A 254 -14.42 4.84 -6.09
CA ALA A 254 -13.21 4.08 -5.73
C ALA A 254 -12.87 4.22 -4.23
N VAL A 255 -13.01 5.43 -3.64
CA VAL A 255 -12.84 5.66 -2.21
C VAL A 255 -13.87 4.86 -1.41
N ALA A 256 -15.16 4.92 -1.78
CA ALA A 256 -16.20 4.17 -1.09
C ALA A 256 -15.95 2.65 -1.15
N THR A 257 -15.46 2.14 -2.29
CA THR A 257 -15.10 0.73 -2.45
C THR A 257 -13.88 0.36 -1.60
N GLN A 258 -12.84 1.21 -1.58
CA GLN A 258 -11.66 0.98 -0.73
C GLN A 258 -12.02 0.96 0.77
N ASP A 259 -12.88 1.88 1.22
CA ASP A 259 -13.32 1.95 2.61
C ASP A 259 -14.13 0.72 3.05
N ALA A 260 -14.79 0.05 2.11
CA ALA A 260 -15.55 -1.17 2.36
C ALA A 260 -14.66 -2.43 2.43
N LEU A 261 -13.39 -2.34 2.01
CA LEU A 261 -12.46 -3.46 2.14
C LEU A 261 -12.15 -3.72 3.63
N GLN A 262 -12.05 -5.00 3.97
CA GLN A 262 -11.66 -5.39 5.32
C GLN A 262 -10.27 -4.85 5.67
N TYR A 263 -10.09 -4.50 6.95
CA TYR A 263 -8.78 -4.15 7.48
C TYR A 263 -7.76 -5.29 7.29
N THR A 264 -6.59 -4.91 6.84
CA THR A 264 -5.37 -5.73 6.80
C THR A 264 -4.15 -4.80 6.78
N GLU A 265 -2.98 -5.32 7.09
CA GLU A 265 -1.71 -4.62 6.94
C GLU A 265 -0.69 -5.48 6.19
N PRO A 266 -0.06 -4.87 5.18
CA PRO A 266 -0.44 -3.62 4.53
C PRO A 266 -1.88 -3.67 3.96
N PRO A 267 -2.52 -2.50 3.67
CA PRO A 267 -3.84 -2.47 3.06
C PRO A 267 -3.91 -3.23 1.74
N TYR A 268 -5.06 -3.86 1.42
CA TYR A 268 -5.25 -4.59 0.17
C TYR A 268 -5.00 -3.72 -1.07
N TRP A 269 -5.48 -2.47 -1.06
CA TRP A 269 -5.13 -1.53 -2.11
C TRP A 269 -3.86 -0.76 -1.72
N PHE A 270 -2.91 -0.67 -2.62
CA PHE A 270 -1.52 -0.29 -2.38
C PHE A 270 -1.27 1.18 -2.01
N TYR A 271 -2.29 2.04 -2.07
CA TYR A 271 -2.22 3.42 -1.58
C TYR A 271 -3.61 3.96 -1.24
N PRO A 272 -3.73 5.00 -0.42
CA PRO A 272 -5.02 5.62 -0.12
C PRO A 272 -5.60 6.35 -1.35
N VAL A 273 -6.73 5.86 -1.89
CA VAL A 273 -7.38 6.45 -3.09
C VAL A 273 -7.80 7.91 -2.86
N ARG A 274 -8.00 8.31 -1.60
CA ARG A 274 -8.23 9.72 -1.24
C ARG A 274 -7.15 10.66 -1.74
N GLN A 275 -5.93 10.20 -1.93
CA GLN A 275 -4.84 11.01 -2.50
C GLN A 275 -5.14 11.38 -3.96
N SER A 276 -5.60 10.42 -4.76
CA SER A 276 -6.03 10.68 -6.15
C SER A 276 -7.30 11.55 -6.20
N LEU A 277 -8.27 11.32 -5.31
CA LEU A 277 -9.49 12.12 -5.23
C LEU A 277 -9.19 13.57 -4.85
N GLY A 278 -8.30 13.81 -3.88
CA GLY A 278 -7.87 15.16 -3.51
C GLY A 278 -7.22 15.90 -4.68
N ALA A 279 -6.36 15.20 -5.44
CA ALA A 279 -5.74 15.76 -6.66
C ALA A 279 -6.78 16.08 -7.74
N ALA A 280 -7.78 15.21 -7.95
CA ALA A 280 -8.88 15.46 -8.88
C ALA A 280 -9.72 16.68 -8.47
N TYR A 281 -10.00 16.87 -7.19
CA TYR A 281 -10.67 18.08 -6.71
C TYR A 281 -9.85 19.34 -6.98
N LEU A 282 -8.52 19.29 -6.85
CA LEU A 282 -7.66 20.43 -7.23
C LEU A 282 -7.75 20.75 -8.72
N ARG A 283 -7.72 19.73 -9.60
CA ARG A 283 -7.91 19.90 -11.05
C ARG A 283 -9.29 20.47 -11.37
N ALA A 284 -10.32 20.00 -10.68
CA ALA A 284 -11.70 20.51 -10.78
C ALA A 284 -11.93 21.90 -10.16
N LYS A 285 -10.87 22.57 -9.65
CA LYS A 285 -10.96 23.88 -8.96
C LYS A 285 -11.84 23.86 -7.71
N ARG A 286 -11.82 22.76 -6.98
CA ARG A 286 -12.55 22.53 -5.72
C ARG A 286 -11.57 22.36 -4.54
N PRO A 287 -10.75 23.37 -4.20
CA PRO A 287 -9.67 23.19 -3.21
C PRO A 287 -10.19 22.95 -1.78
N ALA A 288 -11.41 23.39 -1.43
CA ALA A 288 -11.99 23.09 -0.12
C ALA A 288 -12.36 21.61 0.03
N ASP A 289 -12.84 20.95 -1.04
CA ASP A 289 -13.08 19.51 -1.04
C ASP A 289 -11.77 18.73 -0.99
N ALA A 290 -10.75 19.21 -1.70
CA ALA A 290 -9.40 18.62 -1.64
C ALA A 290 -8.82 18.70 -0.22
N GLU A 291 -8.89 19.85 0.45
CA GLU A 291 -8.45 20.05 1.82
C GLU A 291 -9.14 19.05 2.78
N ARG A 292 -10.46 18.90 2.65
CA ARG A 292 -11.24 17.94 3.44
C ARG A 292 -10.75 16.51 3.24
N VAL A 293 -10.62 16.06 2.00
CA VAL A 293 -10.26 14.68 1.67
C VAL A 293 -8.82 14.33 2.09
N PHE A 294 -7.86 15.25 1.92
CA PHE A 294 -6.50 15.03 2.41
C PHE A 294 -6.44 14.96 3.95
N ASN A 295 -7.25 15.76 4.65
CA ASN A 295 -7.34 15.66 6.11
C ASN A 295 -7.98 14.33 6.57
N GLU A 296 -9.01 13.85 5.86
CA GLU A 296 -9.59 12.53 6.11
C GLU A 296 -8.56 11.41 5.92
N ASP A 297 -7.73 11.51 4.89
CA ASP A 297 -6.64 10.56 4.65
C ASP A 297 -5.60 10.58 5.78
N LEU A 298 -5.15 11.78 6.17
CA LEU A 298 -4.17 11.98 7.24
C LEU A 298 -4.68 11.54 8.63
N ALA A 299 -5.98 11.52 8.85
CA ALA A 299 -6.56 11.00 10.08
C ALA A 299 -6.31 9.49 10.24
N TYR A 300 -6.25 8.75 9.15
CA TYR A 300 -6.01 7.30 9.14
C TYR A 300 -4.53 6.97 8.82
N PHE A 301 -4.00 7.53 7.73
CA PHE A 301 -2.61 7.37 7.29
C PHE A 301 -1.79 8.58 7.75
N ARG A 302 -1.52 8.62 9.03
CA ARG A 302 -0.86 9.75 9.70
C ARG A 302 0.50 10.05 9.07
N ASN A 303 0.89 11.30 9.03
CA ASN A 303 2.20 11.78 8.59
C ASN A 303 2.63 11.36 7.17
N ASN A 304 1.72 10.89 6.31
CA ASN A 304 2.14 10.52 4.96
C ASN A 304 2.43 11.78 4.11
N GLY A 305 3.59 11.79 3.50
CA GLY A 305 4.07 12.95 2.73
C GLY A 305 3.25 13.24 1.48
N TRP A 306 2.55 12.25 0.92
CA TRP A 306 1.69 12.41 -0.25
C TRP A 306 0.48 13.29 0.05
N SER A 307 -0.26 12.98 1.12
CA SER A 307 -1.42 13.78 1.53
C SER A 307 -1.01 15.11 2.14
N LEU A 308 0.13 15.18 2.85
CA LEU A 308 0.66 16.46 3.33
C LEU A 308 1.01 17.41 2.18
N TRP A 309 1.59 16.88 1.08
CA TRP A 309 1.84 17.70 -0.10
C TRP A 309 0.53 18.18 -0.72
N GLY A 310 -0.43 17.30 -0.98
CA GLY A 310 -1.73 17.64 -1.55
C GLY A 310 -2.53 18.62 -0.69
N LEU A 311 -2.48 18.44 0.64
CA LEU A 311 -3.08 19.36 1.61
C LEU A 311 -2.45 20.75 1.53
N GLY A 312 -1.11 20.83 1.43
CA GLY A 312 -0.42 22.11 1.25
C GLY A 312 -0.86 22.85 -0.01
N GLU A 313 -1.02 22.13 -1.12
CA GLU A 313 -1.54 22.71 -2.37
C GLU A 313 -3.01 23.14 -2.24
N ALA A 314 -3.83 22.36 -1.56
CA ALA A 314 -5.25 22.69 -1.35
C ALA A 314 -5.42 23.94 -0.46
N ILE A 315 -4.62 24.08 0.58
CA ILE A 315 -4.59 25.27 1.47
C ILE A 315 -4.13 26.49 0.69
N ALA A 316 -3.02 26.38 -0.06
CA ALA A 316 -2.48 27.48 -0.86
C ALA A 316 -3.44 27.95 -1.96
N ALA A 317 -4.15 27.01 -2.62
CA ALA A 317 -5.15 27.33 -3.64
C ALA A 317 -6.34 28.15 -3.10
N GLN A 318 -6.55 28.16 -1.77
CA GLN A 318 -7.55 28.97 -1.09
C GLN A 318 -6.99 30.32 -0.58
N GLY A 319 -5.72 30.63 -0.87
CA GLY A 319 -5.06 31.84 -0.37
C GLY A 319 -4.71 31.79 1.13
N LYS A 320 -4.74 30.60 1.75
CA LYS A 320 -4.38 30.38 3.16
C LYS A 320 -2.88 30.08 3.30
N ASP A 321 -2.34 30.27 4.50
CA ASP A 321 -0.94 29.90 4.81
C ASP A 321 -0.77 28.37 4.96
N ALA A 322 0.06 27.79 4.08
CA ALA A 322 0.38 26.37 4.06
C ALA A 322 1.77 26.03 4.64
N SER A 323 2.44 27.01 5.27
CA SER A 323 3.85 26.85 5.71
C SER A 323 4.05 25.68 6.68
N ALA A 324 3.16 25.53 7.66
CA ALA A 324 3.22 24.43 8.63
C ALA A 324 3.05 23.05 7.96
N THR A 325 2.09 22.93 7.03
CA THR A 325 1.83 21.69 6.29
C THR A 325 3.01 21.32 5.39
N ARG A 326 3.62 22.32 4.72
CA ARG A 326 4.82 22.09 3.90
C ARG A 326 6.02 21.68 4.73
N ALA A 327 6.21 22.26 5.93
CA ALA A 327 7.26 21.82 6.84
C ALA A 327 7.05 20.37 7.31
N ALA A 328 5.81 19.99 7.64
CA ALA A 328 5.47 18.61 7.99
C ALA A 328 5.72 17.65 6.82
N GLN A 329 5.40 18.04 5.59
CA GLN A 329 5.65 17.24 4.39
C GLN A 329 7.16 17.05 4.16
N GLN A 330 7.99 18.09 4.31
CA GLN A 330 9.44 17.99 4.18
C GLN A 330 10.04 17.02 5.21
N LEU A 331 9.52 17.04 6.44
CA LEU A 331 9.94 16.09 7.47
C LEU A 331 9.53 14.65 7.12
N ALA A 332 8.28 14.46 6.70
CA ALA A 332 7.76 13.15 6.31
C ALA A 332 8.52 12.52 5.13
N TRP A 333 9.09 13.35 4.25
CA TRP A 333 9.82 12.92 3.05
C TRP A 333 11.32 13.23 3.09
N GLN A 334 11.91 13.33 4.30
CA GLN A 334 13.35 13.57 4.43
C GLN A 334 14.23 12.47 3.79
N TYR A 335 13.69 11.27 3.60
CA TYR A 335 14.36 10.14 2.96
C TYR A 335 13.85 9.84 1.54
N ALA A 336 12.88 10.60 1.03
CA ALA A 336 12.33 10.39 -0.30
C ALA A 336 13.38 10.62 -1.39
N ASP A 337 13.33 9.80 -2.43
CA ASP A 337 14.18 9.93 -3.63
C ASP A 337 13.39 10.47 -4.83
N ILE A 338 12.19 11.00 -4.59
CA ILE A 338 11.34 11.65 -5.59
C ILE A 338 11.08 13.12 -5.20
N PRO A 339 10.99 14.05 -6.19
CA PRO A 339 10.58 15.41 -5.90
C PRO A 339 9.11 15.47 -5.44
N ALA A 340 8.85 16.33 -4.46
CA ALA A 340 7.49 16.64 -4.03
C ALA A 340 6.66 17.12 -5.24
N GLY A 341 5.47 16.58 -5.41
CA GLY A 341 4.54 16.98 -6.47
C GLY A 341 4.63 16.19 -7.77
N GLN A 342 5.58 15.30 -7.96
CA GLN A 342 5.66 14.50 -9.18
C GLN A 342 4.53 13.46 -9.30
N VAL A 343 3.72 13.25 -8.28
CA VAL A 343 3.04 11.96 -8.10
C VAL A 343 1.57 12.01 -7.67
N LEU A 344 0.94 13.17 -7.60
CA LEU A 344 -0.53 13.26 -7.52
C LEU A 344 -1.13 13.48 -8.92
N ASN A 345 -0.72 12.64 -9.85
CA ASN A 345 -1.23 12.67 -11.22
C ASN A 345 -2.48 11.82 -11.36
#